data_b40717dd2b54161b71084d960f2d552c
#
_entry.id   b40717dd2b54161b71084d960f2d552c
#
_cell.length_a   1.000
_cell.length_b   1.000
_cell.length_c   1.000
_cell.angle_alpha   90.00
_cell.angle_beta   90.00
_cell.angle_gamma   90.00
#
_symmetry.space_group_name_H-M   'P 1'
#
loop_
_entity.id
_entity.type
_entity.pdbx_description
1 polymer ?
#
loop_
_entity_poly.entity_id
_entity_poly.type
_entity_poly.pdbx_seq_one_letter_code
_entity_poly.pdbx_strand_id
1 'polypeptide(L)'
;MALQYLALVTMIVLYSLMFLGGYISAAGLGLTCPDWPLCPDGLMPSEEYLIEWTHRLVAATTGALVIATMVASIINKNSDLKIKITSSLATVFVITQIVLGALVIDLKLHAVLVAIHLGIGILLFSMVLLTTVFAFRVSKISKNPKL
;
A
#
# COMPACT_ATOMS: atom_id res chain seq x y z
N MET A 1 16.83 -14.13 2.45
CA MET A 1 15.69 -14.90 1.90
C MET A 1 14.31 -14.34 2.33
N ALA A 2 14.16 -13.81 3.52
CA ALA A 2 12.84 -13.29 3.98
C ALA A 2 12.37 -12.02 3.23
N LEU A 3 13.27 -11.09 2.87
CA LEU A 3 12.91 -9.80 2.30
C LEU A 3 12.15 -9.90 0.97
N GLN A 4 12.57 -10.77 0.06
CA GLN A 4 11.90 -10.93 -1.24
C GLN A 4 10.46 -11.43 -1.12
N TYR A 5 10.19 -12.33 -0.15
CA TYR A 5 8.84 -12.83 0.07
C TYR A 5 7.98 -11.81 0.81
N LEU A 6 8.56 -11.03 1.74
CA LEU A 6 7.87 -9.92 2.38
C LEU A 6 7.47 -8.87 1.33
N ALA A 7 8.38 -8.47 0.44
CA ALA A 7 8.07 -7.54 -0.64
C ALA A 7 7.00 -8.09 -1.59
N LEU A 8 7.03 -9.40 -1.90
CA LEU A 8 6.01 -10.04 -2.73
C LEU A 8 4.62 -10.01 -2.07
N VAL A 9 4.55 -10.36 -0.78
CA VAL A 9 3.29 -10.29 -0.02
C VAL A 9 2.77 -8.86 0.02
N THR A 10 3.65 -7.88 0.29
CA THR A 10 3.30 -6.45 0.26
C THR A 10 2.71 -6.05 -1.09
N MET A 11 3.32 -6.50 -2.19
CA MET A 11 2.85 -6.21 -3.55
C MET A 11 1.45 -6.80 -3.81
N ILE A 12 1.21 -8.05 -3.40
CA ILE A 12 -0.08 -8.72 -3.58
C ILE A 12 -1.18 -8.01 -2.78
N VAL A 13 -0.92 -7.69 -1.51
CA VAL A 13 -1.88 -6.99 -0.65
C VAL A 13 -2.18 -5.59 -1.17
N LEU A 14 -1.15 -4.85 -1.63
CA LEU A 14 -1.32 -3.53 -2.24
C LEU A 14 -2.14 -3.61 -3.53
N TYR A 15 -1.91 -4.61 -4.39
CA TYR A 15 -2.72 -4.80 -5.60
C TYR A 15 -4.19 -5.05 -5.25
N SER A 16 -4.46 -5.91 -4.25
CA SER A 16 -5.82 -6.18 -3.77
C SER A 16 -6.49 -4.92 -3.21
N LEU A 17 -5.73 -4.07 -2.49
CA LEU A 17 -6.20 -2.77 -2.00
C LEU A 17 -6.58 -1.83 -3.15
N MET A 18 -5.75 -1.75 -4.19
CA MET A 18 -6.04 -0.91 -5.36
C MET A 18 -7.30 -1.37 -6.10
N PHE A 19 -7.46 -2.69 -6.26
CA PHE A 19 -8.66 -3.27 -6.85
C PHE A 19 -9.91 -2.92 -6.03
N LEU A 20 -9.85 -3.10 -4.71
CA LEU A 20 -10.97 -2.78 -3.80
C LEU A 20 -11.30 -1.28 -3.82
N GLY A 21 -10.28 -0.40 -3.82
CA GLY A 21 -10.48 1.05 -3.93
C GLY A 21 -11.11 1.47 -5.26
N GLY A 22 -10.70 0.84 -6.36
CA GLY A 22 -11.31 1.03 -7.68
C GLY A 22 -12.79 0.60 -7.70
N TYR A 23 -13.10 -0.54 -7.09
CA TYR A 23 -14.48 -1.02 -6.94
C TYR A 23 -15.34 -0.04 -6.13
N ILE A 24 -14.85 0.42 -4.97
CA ILE A 24 -15.55 1.40 -4.12
C ILE A 24 -15.86 2.68 -4.90
N SER A 25 -14.88 3.20 -5.65
CA SER A 25 -15.05 4.39 -6.46
C SER A 25 -16.09 4.19 -7.57
N ALA A 26 -16.01 3.07 -8.29
CA ALA A 26 -16.93 2.75 -9.39
C ALA A 26 -18.36 2.46 -8.92
N ALA A 27 -18.51 1.85 -7.74
CA ALA A 27 -19.81 1.54 -7.15
C ALA A 27 -20.46 2.70 -6.37
N GLY A 28 -19.78 3.85 -6.25
CA GLY A 28 -20.28 5.01 -5.50
C GLY A 28 -20.32 4.81 -3.98
N LEU A 29 -19.53 3.87 -3.44
CA LEU A 29 -19.54 3.48 -2.02
C LEU A 29 -18.52 4.26 -1.17
N GLY A 30 -17.85 5.25 -1.72
CA GLY A 30 -16.72 5.92 -1.05
C GLY A 30 -17.09 6.91 0.07
N LEU A 31 -18.37 7.07 0.39
CA LEU A 31 -18.86 7.88 1.52
C LEU A 31 -19.86 7.11 2.39
N THR A 32 -19.89 5.79 2.30
CA THR A 32 -20.73 4.97 3.19
C THR A 32 -20.30 5.12 4.64
N CYS A 33 -19.01 5.32 4.89
CA CYS A 33 -18.41 5.52 6.20
C CYS A 33 -17.88 6.98 6.32
N PRO A 34 -18.71 7.93 6.81
CA PRO A 34 -18.39 9.36 6.79
C PRO A 34 -17.30 9.78 7.75
N ASP A 35 -17.05 9.02 8.81
CA ASP A 35 -16.04 9.32 9.82
C ASP A 35 -14.68 8.72 9.47
N TRP A 36 -13.61 9.32 9.94
CA TRP A 36 -12.24 8.85 9.77
C TRP A 36 -11.46 8.96 11.08
N PRO A 37 -10.65 7.97 11.47
CA PRO A 37 -10.23 6.77 10.73
C PRO A 37 -11.22 5.59 10.80
N LEU A 38 -12.14 5.56 11.73
CA LEU A 38 -13.12 4.50 11.93
C LEU A 38 -14.49 4.89 11.38
N CYS A 39 -15.33 3.89 11.11
CA CYS A 39 -16.74 4.10 10.81
C CYS A 39 -17.55 4.41 12.09
N PRO A 40 -18.78 4.94 12.01
CA PRO A 40 -19.58 5.30 13.17
C PRO A 40 -19.76 4.17 14.19
N ASP A 41 -19.85 2.91 13.72
CA ASP A 41 -19.99 1.71 14.57
C ASP A 41 -18.66 1.21 15.16
N GLY A 42 -17.53 1.93 14.94
CA GLY A 42 -16.24 1.60 15.48
C GLY A 42 -15.56 0.40 14.80
N LEU A 43 -15.11 -0.58 15.60
CA LEU A 43 -14.33 -1.73 15.11
C LEU A 43 -15.17 -2.85 14.49
N MET A 44 -16.46 -2.87 14.73
CA MET A 44 -17.40 -3.86 14.14
C MET A 44 -18.45 -3.11 13.31
N PRO A 45 -18.19 -2.92 12.00
CA PRO A 45 -19.11 -2.17 11.16
C PRO A 45 -20.38 -2.97 10.88
N SER A 46 -21.50 -2.26 10.75
CA SER A 46 -22.72 -2.81 10.13
C SER A 46 -22.48 -3.18 8.67
N GLU A 47 -23.37 -3.97 8.09
CA GLU A 47 -23.27 -4.41 6.69
C GLU A 47 -23.11 -3.25 5.70
N GLU A 48 -23.72 -2.12 6.01
CA GLU A 48 -23.68 -0.88 5.24
C GLU A 48 -22.27 -0.32 5.07
N TYR A 49 -21.43 -0.41 6.11
CA TYR A 49 -20.05 0.14 6.12
C TYR A 49 -18.97 -0.89 5.77
N LEU A 50 -19.34 -2.16 5.66
CA LEU A 50 -18.41 -3.29 5.62
C LEU A 50 -17.37 -3.16 4.49
N ILE A 51 -17.77 -2.70 3.31
CA ILE A 51 -16.90 -2.64 2.12
C ILE A 51 -15.84 -1.53 2.30
N GLU A 52 -16.27 -0.34 2.71
CA GLU A 52 -15.35 0.78 2.93
C GLU A 52 -14.46 0.53 4.15
N TRP A 53 -15.01 -0.04 5.23
CA TRP A 53 -14.24 -0.46 6.40
C TRP A 53 -13.17 -1.49 6.04
N THR A 54 -13.51 -2.49 5.23
CA THR A 54 -12.54 -3.49 4.74
C THR A 54 -11.41 -2.83 3.94
N HIS A 55 -11.74 -1.86 3.09
CA HIS A 55 -10.72 -1.09 2.37
C HIS A 55 -9.75 -0.39 3.33
N ARG A 56 -10.25 0.25 4.37
CA ARG A 56 -9.42 0.95 5.39
C ARG A 56 -8.55 -0.03 6.18
N LEU A 57 -9.09 -1.19 6.54
CA LEU A 57 -8.33 -2.25 7.22
C LEU A 57 -7.20 -2.80 6.35
N VAL A 58 -7.49 -3.09 5.07
CA VAL A 58 -6.47 -3.53 4.11
C VAL A 58 -5.46 -2.42 3.86
N ALA A 59 -5.88 -1.14 3.85
CA ALA A 59 -4.97 0.00 3.71
C ALA A 59 -4.01 0.11 4.90
N ALA A 60 -4.51 -0.03 6.13
CA ALA A 60 -3.67 -0.05 7.33
C ALA A 60 -2.66 -1.21 7.31
N THR A 61 -3.13 -2.41 6.94
CA THR A 61 -2.27 -3.59 6.78
C THR A 61 -1.21 -3.37 5.71
N THR A 62 -1.57 -2.79 4.57
CA THR A 62 -0.64 -2.44 3.49
C THR A 62 0.42 -1.45 3.98
N GLY A 63 0.01 -0.41 4.71
CA GLY A 63 0.93 0.57 5.30
C GLY A 63 1.96 -0.10 6.22
N ALA A 64 1.50 -0.98 7.11
CA ALA A 64 2.37 -1.75 8.00
C ALA A 64 3.36 -2.64 7.22
N LEU A 65 2.89 -3.34 6.18
CA LEU A 65 3.74 -4.18 5.34
C LEU A 65 4.77 -3.38 4.53
N VAL A 66 4.42 -2.22 3.99
CA VAL A 66 5.36 -1.33 3.28
C VAL A 66 6.44 -0.84 4.23
N ILE A 67 6.08 -0.38 5.43
CA ILE A 67 7.04 0.05 6.45
C ILE A 67 7.93 -1.12 6.90
N ALA A 68 7.36 -2.29 7.14
CA ALA A 68 8.13 -3.48 7.50
C ALA A 68 9.12 -3.87 6.38
N THR A 69 8.72 -3.76 5.12
CA THR A 69 9.60 -4.01 3.96
C THR A 69 10.76 -3.01 3.90
N MET A 70 10.51 -1.73 4.15
CA MET A 70 11.55 -0.70 4.23
C MET A 70 12.52 -1.00 5.38
N VAL A 71 12.02 -1.23 6.58
CA VAL A 71 12.85 -1.54 7.76
C VAL A 71 13.70 -2.78 7.51
N ALA A 72 13.09 -3.87 6.99
CA ALA A 72 13.81 -5.08 6.65
C ALA A 72 14.89 -4.83 5.57
N SER A 73 14.64 -3.95 4.60
CA SER A 73 15.62 -3.58 3.58
C SER A 73 16.83 -2.83 4.14
N ILE A 74 16.59 -1.94 5.12
CA ILE A 74 17.65 -1.13 5.75
C ILE A 74 18.52 -1.98 6.68
N ILE A 75 17.90 -2.86 7.47
CA ILE A 75 18.61 -3.72 8.45
C ILE A 75 19.40 -4.83 7.74
N ASN A 76 18.92 -5.30 6.60
CA ASN A 76 19.60 -6.35 5.85
C ASN A 76 20.86 -5.81 5.19
N LYS A 77 22.03 -6.21 5.71
CA LYS A 77 23.36 -5.80 5.20
C LYS A 77 23.60 -6.19 3.75
N ASN A 78 22.92 -7.23 3.25
CA ASN A 78 23.05 -7.71 1.87
C ASN A 78 22.07 -7.03 0.90
N SER A 79 21.26 -6.07 1.37
CA SER A 79 20.35 -5.31 0.49
C SER A 79 21.13 -4.30 -0.34
N ASP A 80 20.88 -4.32 -1.65
CA ASP A 80 21.38 -3.33 -2.58
C ASP A 80 20.75 -1.94 -2.28
N LEU A 81 21.48 -0.88 -2.62
CA LEU A 81 21.03 0.51 -2.50
C LEU A 81 19.70 0.74 -3.22
N LYS A 82 19.50 0.10 -4.38
CA LYS A 82 18.24 0.19 -5.14
C LYS A 82 17.04 -0.28 -4.33
N ILE A 83 17.17 -1.38 -3.58
CA ILE A 83 16.09 -1.90 -2.72
C ILE A 83 15.78 -0.89 -1.61
N LYS A 84 16.81 -0.32 -0.98
CA LYS A 84 16.65 0.67 0.08
C LYS A 84 15.95 1.94 -0.42
N ILE A 85 16.35 2.44 -1.59
CA ILE A 85 15.75 3.65 -2.18
C ILE A 85 14.29 3.38 -2.55
N THR A 86 13.99 2.29 -3.28
CA THR A 86 12.62 2.02 -3.73
C THR A 86 11.67 1.72 -2.57
N SER A 87 12.11 1.01 -1.54
CA SER A 87 11.30 0.75 -0.35
C SER A 87 11.08 2.02 0.51
N SER A 88 12.06 2.91 0.59
CA SER A 88 11.90 4.20 1.27
C SER A 88 10.93 5.12 0.52
N LEU A 89 11.04 5.21 -0.82
CA LEU A 89 10.08 5.96 -1.63
C LEU A 89 8.67 5.38 -1.52
N ALA A 90 8.53 4.05 -1.52
CA ALA A 90 7.24 3.40 -1.28
C ALA A 90 6.63 3.82 0.08
N THR A 91 7.46 3.94 1.12
CA THR A 91 7.02 4.39 2.44
C THR A 91 6.55 5.85 2.41
N VAL A 92 7.24 6.73 1.71
CA VAL A 92 6.78 8.11 1.53
C VAL A 92 5.42 8.14 0.82
N PHE A 93 5.28 7.37 -0.27
CA PHE A 93 4.02 7.33 -1.00
C PHE A 93 2.87 6.72 -0.21
N VAL A 94 3.11 5.68 0.61
CA VAL A 94 2.03 5.10 1.43
C VAL A 94 1.56 6.07 2.52
N ILE A 95 2.46 6.84 3.13
CA ILE A 95 2.08 7.89 4.08
C ILE A 95 1.23 8.96 3.37
N THR A 96 1.66 9.39 2.18
CA THR A 96 0.90 10.33 1.35
C THR A 96 -0.49 9.79 1.01
N GLN A 97 -0.60 8.47 0.69
CA GLN A 97 -1.88 7.82 0.40
C GLN A 97 -2.84 7.82 1.59
N ILE A 98 -2.34 7.61 2.81
CA ILE A 98 -3.15 7.66 4.03
C ILE A 98 -3.72 9.07 4.23
N VAL A 99 -2.88 10.10 4.08
CA VAL A 99 -3.30 11.51 4.20
C VAL A 99 -4.32 11.86 3.11
N LEU A 100 -4.05 11.51 1.87
CA LEU A 100 -4.97 11.76 0.75
C LEU A 100 -6.29 11.00 0.93
N GLY A 101 -6.26 9.77 1.44
CA GLY A 101 -7.46 9.01 1.74
C GLY A 101 -8.37 9.72 2.76
N ALA A 102 -7.79 10.27 3.82
CA ALA A 102 -8.52 11.09 4.79
C ALA A 102 -9.14 12.34 4.13
N LEU A 103 -8.35 13.07 3.32
CA LEU A 103 -8.82 14.26 2.61
C LEU A 103 -9.93 13.97 1.59
N VAL A 104 -9.87 12.81 0.92
CA VAL A 104 -10.91 12.37 -0.03
C VAL A 104 -12.26 12.21 0.67
N ILE A 105 -12.27 11.69 1.90
CA ILE A 105 -13.49 11.56 2.72
C ILE A 105 -13.96 12.95 3.19
N ASP A 106 -13.06 13.73 3.80
CA ASP A 106 -13.36 15.05 4.38
C ASP A 106 -13.93 16.02 3.33
N LEU A 107 -13.37 16.00 2.12
CA LEU A 107 -13.79 16.83 0.98
C LEU A 107 -14.80 16.14 0.06
N LYS A 108 -15.52 15.12 0.57
CA LYS A 108 -16.66 14.44 -0.06
C LYS A 108 -16.40 13.99 -1.50
N LEU A 109 -15.31 13.23 -1.70
CA LEU A 109 -14.91 12.66 -3.00
C LEU A 109 -14.65 13.70 -4.10
N HIS A 110 -14.02 14.81 -3.75
CA HIS A 110 -13.67 15.81 -4.76
C HIS A 110 -12.86 15.16 -5.90
N ALA A 111 -13.33 15.24 -7.14
CA ALA A 111 -12.83 14.46 -8.29
C ALA A 111 -11.32 14.59 -8.51
N VAL A 112 -10.75 15.80 -8.31
CA VAL A 112 -9.30 16.02 -8.45
C VAL A 112 -8.52 15.27 -7.39
N LEU A 113 -9.00 15.24 -6.13
CA LEU A 113 -8.33 14.50 -5.05
C LEU A 113 -8.38 13.00 -5.27
N VAL A 114 -9.50 12.48 -5.74
CA VAL A 114 -9.62 11.06 -6.12
C VAL A 114 -8.63 10.73 -7.23
N ALA A 115 -8.51 11.57 -8.26
CA ALA A 115 -7.56 11.37 -9.34
C ALA A 115 -6.10 11.41 -8.86
N ILE A 116 -5.74 12.34 -7.98
CA ILE A 116 -4.40 12.42 -7.36
C ILE A 116 -4.12 11.18 -6.50
N HIS A 117 -5.09 10.76 -5.69
CA HIS A 117 -4.98 9.57 -4.87
C HIS A 117 -4.71 8.33 -5.74
N LEU A 118 -5.46 8.12 -6.82
CA LEU A 118 -5.22 7.03 -7.76
C LEU A 118 -3.83 7.12 -8.42
N GLY A 119 -3.43 8.31 -8.87
CA GLY A 119 -2.13 8.52 -9.52
C GLY A 119 -0.95 8.20 -8.58
N ILE A 120 -0.99 8.67 -7.34
CA ILE A 120 0.05 8.36 -6.33
C ILE A 120 -0.01 6.88 -5.93
N GLY A 121 -1.20 6.25 -5.94
CA GLY A 121 -1.34 4.80 -5.75
C GLY A 121 -0.58 3.99 -6.80
N ILE A 122 -0.60 4.41 -8.06
CA ILE A 122 0.18 3.79 -9.14
C ILE A 122 1.68 3.96 -8.91
N LEU A 123 2.13 5.13 -8.45
CA LEU A 123 3.54 5.36 -8.10
C LEU A 123 3.97 4.48 -6.93
N LEU A 124 3.16 4.37 -5.89
CA LEU A 124 3.38 3.46 -4.77
C LEU A 124 3.54 2.01 -5.24
N PHE A 125 2.60 1.53 -6.06
CA PHE A 125 2.66 0.18 -6.63
C PHE A 125 3.94 -0.04 -7.45
N SER A 126 4.34 0.94 -8.26
CA SER A 126 5.56 0.88 -9.05
C SER A 126 6.82 0.75 -8.19
N MET A 127 6.89 1.46 -7.06
CA MET A 127 8.02 1.37 -6.13
C MET A 127 8.06 0.02 -5.41
N VAL A 128 6.91 -0.51 -4.98
CA VAL A 128 6.83 -1.84 -4.35
C VAL A 128 7.16 -2.94 -5.36
N LEU A 129 6.73 -2.83 -6.62
CA LEU A 129 7.09 -3.74 -7.70
C LEU A 129 8.61 -3.75 -7.94
N LEU A 130 9.23 -2.57 -8.07
CA LEU A 130 10.68 -2.45 -8.24
C LEU A 130 11.43 -3.04 -7.05
N THR A 131 10.99 -2.76 -5.82
CA THR A 131 11.55 -3.35 -4.60
C THR A 131 11.51 -4.87 -4.66
N THR A 132 10.38 -5.45 -5.06
CA THR A 132 10.19 -6.89 -5.20
C THR A 132 11.15 -7.46 -6.24
N VAL A 133 11.21 -6.88 -7.44
CA VAL A 133 12.09 -7.33 -8.53
C VAL A 133 13.56 -7.30 -8.10
N PHE A 134 14.00 -6.21 -7.48
CA PHE A 134 15.39 -6.09 -7.03
C PHE A 134 15.71 -7.07 -5.90
N ALA A 135 14.79 -7.28 -4.95
CA ALA A 135 14.97 -8.24 -3.87
C ALA A 135 15.13 -9.69 -4.38
N PHE A 136 14.34 -10.09 -5.39
CA PHE A 136 14.50 -11.39 -6.03
C PHE A 136 15.80 -11.51 -6.82
N ARG A 137 16.23 -10.46 -7.53
CA ARG A 137 17.52 -10.45 -8.24
C ARG A 137 18.70 -10.66 -7.29
N VAL A 138 18.76 -9.90 -6.21
CA VAL A 138 19.84 -10.01 -5.21
C VAL A 138 19.84 -11.41 -4.58
N SER A 139 18.66 -11.96 -4.26
CA SER A 139 18.54 -13.32 -3.72
C SER A 139 19.04 -14.39 -4.70
N LYS A 140 18.79 -14.24 -6.00
CA LYS A 140 19.26 -15.16 -7.03
C LYS A 140 20.78 -15.15 -7.17
N ILE A 141 21.37 -13.95 -7.21
CA ILE A 141 22.84 -13.77 -7.30
C ILE A 141 23.52 -14.38 -6.08
N SER A 142 22.98 -14.16 -4.88
CA SER A 142 23.51 -14.72 -3.64
C SER A 142 23.49 -16.27 -3.59
N LYS A 143 22.54 -16.90 -4.30
CA LYS A 143 22.45 -18.37 -4.37
C LYS A 143 23.33 -18.97 -5.48
N ASN A 144 23.67 -18.21 -6.50
CA ASN A 144 24.44 -18.67 -7.64
C ASN A 144 25.49 -17.61 -8.06
N PRO A 145 26.64 -17.54 -7.35
CA PRO A 145 27.64 -16.49 -7.59
C PRO A 145 28.38 -16.58 -8.94
N LYS A 146 28.07 -17.56 -9.79
CA LYS A 146 28.63 -17.73 -11.12
C LYS A 146 27.78 -17.14 -12.26
N LEU A 147 26.69 -16.45 -11.95
CA LEU A 147 25.85 -15.66 -12.86
C LEU A 147 26.16 -14.17 -12.73
#